data_402f3248013c9ab55f44dd8db4c4d79b
#
_entry.id   402f3248013c9ab55f44dd8db4c4d79b
#
_cell.length_a   1.000
_cell.length_b   1.000
_cell.length_c   1.000
_cell.angle_alpha   90.00
_cell.angle_beta   90.00
_cell.angle_gamma   90.00
#
_symmetry.space_group_name_H-M   'P 1'
#
loop_
_entity.id
_entity.type
_entity.pdbx_description
1 polymer ?
#
loop_
_entity_poly.entity_id
_entity_poly.type
_entity_poly.pdbx_seq_one_letter_code
_entity_poly.pdbx_strand_id
1 'polypeptide(L)'
;TDEIPFMHMTHQRARMEAFGVTHIHHFFLPRTSQTLGILWVKAKATPDCRLRNMLLFFVEQAVWGMSILNRYQPWYNLENKLGRLVKAFNGFAKSFNQAIVDTGTAASLSCPDNSVDYIFTDPPFGENIYYADLNFLVESWHKVKTDATTEAIVDKAKNKDIAAYQNLMYQCFAEYYRVLKPNRWMTVVFHNSHNAIWNSMQEAML
;
A
#
# COMPACT_ATOMS: atom_id res chain seq x y z
N THR A 1 25.17 -1.08 8.41
CA THR A 1 23.89 -0.67 7.85
C THR A 1 23.97 -0.89 6.36
N ASP A 2 23.32 -1.95 5.86
CA ASP A 2 23.23 -2.20 4.43
C ASP A 2 22.58 -0.96 3.80
N GLU A 3 23.29 -0.28 2.93
CA GLU A 3 22.75 0.86 2.19
C GLU A 3 21.56 0.37 1.39
N ILE A 4 20.40 0.94 1.69
CA ILE A 4 19.20 0.64 0.91
C ILE A 4 19.36 1.35 -0.42
N PRO A 5 19.24 0.65 -1.56
CA PRO A 5 19.50 1.26 -2.85
C PRO A 5 18.59 2.46 -3.09
N PHE A 6 19.15 3.50 -3.71
CA PHE A 6 18.41 4.69 -4.12
C PHE A 6 17.28 4.30 -5.05
N MET A 7 16.06 4.64 -4.67
CA MET A 7 14.89 4.49 -5.51
C MET A 7 14.42 5.84 -6.04
N HIS A 8 14.14 5.90 -7.31
CA HIS A 8 13.50 7.04 -7.93
C HIS A 8 12.07 7.17 -7.43
N MET A 9 11.85 8.06 -6.47
CA MET A 9 10.52 8.54 -6.12
C MET A 9 10.10 9.58 -7.16
N THR A 10 9.10 9.28 -7.96
CA THR A 10 8.82 10.02 -9.20
C THR A 10 8.44 11.48 -8.98
N HIS A 11 7.55 11.80 -8.05
CA HIS A 11 7.10 13.19 -7.84
C HIS A 11 7.77 13.92 -6.68
N GLN A 12 8.32 13.21 -5.74
CA GLN A 12 8.96 13.81 -4.58
C GLN A 12 10.49 13.86 -4.68
N ARG A 13 11.06 13.23 -5.71
CA ARG A 13 12.50 13.14 -5.90
C ARG A 13 13.20 14.51 -5.84
N ALA A 14 12.78 15.45 -6.69
CA ALA A 14 13.41 16.77 -6.75
C ALA A 14 13.31 17.53 -5.41
N ARG A 15 12.19 17.37 -4.67
CA ARG A 15 12.02 17.93 -3.34
C ARG A 15 12.93 17.25 -2.33
N MET A 16 13.02 15.93 -2.35
CA MET A 16 13.80 15.16 -1.37
C MET A 16 15.30 15.34 -1.58
N GLU A 17 15.78 15.36 -2.83
CA GLU A 17 17.17 15.64 -3.16
C GLU A 17 17.60 17.04 -2.71
N ALA A 18 16.74 18.05 -2.86
CA ALA A 18 16.99 19.41 -2.38
C ALA A 18 17.17 19.48 -0.85
N PHE A 19 16.60 18.53 -0.09
CA PHE A 19 16.79 18.37 1.36
C PHE A 19 17.88 17.36 1.72
N GLY A 20 18.67 16.88 0.75
CA GLY A 20 19.74 15.90 0.98
C GLY A 20 19.26 14.48 1.24
N VAL A 21 17.97 14.17 0.98
CA VAL A 21 17.41 12.83 1.14
C VAL A 21 17.61 12.04 -0.15
N THR A 22 18.66 11.23 -0.20
CA THR A 22 19.02 10.40 -1.36
C THR A 22 18.85 8.91 -1.11
N HIS A 23 18.75 8.48 0.16
CA HIS A 23 18.62 7.09 0.57
C HIS A 23 17.53 6.94 1.63
N ILE A 24 16.99 5.74 1.77
CA ILE A 24 15.89 5.46 2.72
C ILE A 24 16.26 5.81 4.17
N HIS A 25 17.48 5.54 4.61
CA HIS A 25 17.88 5.87 5.98
C HIS A 25 17.86 7.37 6.26
N HIS A 26 17.93 8.23 5.23
CA HIS A 26 17.79 9.68 5.39
C HIS A 26 16.36 10.12 5.77
N PHE A 27 15.36 9.26 5.60
CA PHE A 27 14.00 9.52 6.10
C PHE A 27 13.88 9.44 7.62
N PHE A 28 14.93 9.01 8.32
CA PHE A 28 14.89 8.82 9.76
C PHE A 28 16.01 9.59 10.46
N LEU A 29 15.69 10.15 11.61
CA LEU A 29 16.73 10.64 12.52
C LEU A 29 17.58 9.44 12.99
N PRO A 30 18.89 9.62 13.25
CA PRO A 30 19.77 8.51 13.64
C PRO A 30 19.24 7.68 14.82
N ARG A 31 18.71 8.33 15.86
CA ARG A 31 18.11 7.66 17.02
C ARG A 31 16.88 6.84 16.64
N THR A 32 16.05 7.36 15.74
CA THR A 32 14.85 6.70 15.27
C THR A 32 15.20 5.47 14.42
N SER A 33 16.13 5.62 13.51
CA SER A 33 16.65 4.53 12.67
C SER A 33 17.22 3.40 13.54
N GLN A 34 18.01 3.73 14.56
CA GLN A 34 18.55 2.74 15.51
C GLN A 34 17.44 2.02 16.27
N THR A 35 16.43 2.74 16.76
CA THR A 35 15.30 2.16 17.49
C THR A 35 14.54 1.18 16.62
N LEU A 36 14.16 1.60 15.40
CA LEU A 36 13.47 0.74 14.44
C LEU A 36 14.31 -0.48 14.08
N GLY A 37 15.60 -0.29 13.80
CA GLY A 37 16.53 -1.38 13.45
C GLY A 37 16.65 -2.43 14.57
N ILE A 38 16.77 -2.01 15.83
CA ILE A 38 16.81 -2.93 16.97
C ILE A 38 15.50 -3.71 17.10
N LEU A 39 14.35 -3.03 16.99
CA LEU A 39 13.05 -3.67 17.06
C LEU A 39 12.82 -4.65 15.90
N TRP A 40 13.24 -4.27 14.69
CA TRP A 40 13.16 -5.11 13.50
C TRP A 40 13.95 -6.40 13.64
N VAL A 41 15.20 -6.29 14.09
CA VAL A 41 16.07 -7.47 14.32
C VAL A 41 15.48 -8.38 15.39
N LYS A 42 15.00 -7.81 16.50
CA LYS A 42 14.36 -8.58 17.57
C LYS A 42 13.09 -9.29 17.09
N ALA A 43 12.25 -8.59 16.31
CA ALA A 43 11.05 -9.19 15.73
C ALA A 43 11.40 -10.37 14.81
N LYS A 44 12.38 -10.20 13.90
CA LYS A 44 12.85 -11.26 13.00
C LYS A 44 13.44 -12.47 13.73
N ALA A 45 14.10 -12.27 14.85
CA ALA A 45 14.70 -13.33 15.66
C ALA A 45 13.69 -14.13 16.49
N THR A 46 12.42 -13.74 16.51
CA THR A 46 11.37 -14.45 17.24
C THR A 46 11.10 -15.81 16.62
N PRO A 47 11.23 -16.94 17.35
CA PRO A 47 11.09 -18.29 16.78
C PRO A 47 9.66 -18.59 16.32
N ASP A 48 8.66 -18.21 17.13
CA ASP A 48 7.24 -18.41 16.79
C ASP A 48 6.85 -17.56 15.57
N CYS A 49 6.40 -18.23 14.51
CA CYS A 49 6.08 -17.60 13.24
C CYS A 49 4.94 -16.58 13.36
N ARG A 50 3.89 -16.91 14.11
CA ARG A 50 2.73 -16.03 14.28
C ARG A 50 3.12 -14.78 15.08
N LEU A 51 3.82 -14.96 16.19
CA LEU A 51 4.30 -13.85 17.01
C LEU A 51 5.29 -12.97 16.23
N ARG A 52 6.21 -13.59 15.49
CA ARG A 52 7.15 -12.86 14.62
C ARG A 52 6.42 -11.96 13.62
N ASN A 53 5.43 -12.48 12.90
CA ASN A 53 4.68 -11.70 11.93
C ASN A 53 3.89 -10.56 12.59
N MET A 54 3.31 -10.79 13.77
CA MET A 54 2.63 -9.74 14.53
C MET A 54 3.60 -8.65 15.00
N LEU A 55 4.81 -9.01 15.43
CA LEU A 55 5.84 -8.06 15.84
C LEU A 55 6.39 -7.26 14.66
N LEU A 56 6.61 -7.91 13.51
CA LEU A 56 7.01 -7.21 12.28
C LEU A 56 5.94 -6.21 11.85
N PHE A 57 4.68 -6.64 11.80
CA PHE A 57 3.56 -5.75 11.50
C PHE A 57 3.46 -4.57 12.49
N PHE A 58 3.71 -4.81 13.77
CA PHE A 58 3.77 -3.73 14.77
C PHE A 58 4.87 -2.70 14.46
N VAL A 59 6.08 -3.16 14.12
CA VAL A 59 7.20 -2.25 13.79
C VAL A 59 6.91 -1.50 12.50
N GLU A 60 6.34 -2.15 11.48
CA GLU A 60 5.92 -1.50 10.23
C GLU A 60 4.97 -0.33 10.47
N GLN A 61 3.99 -0.51 11.36
CA GLN A 61 3.05 0.55 11.70
C GLN A 61 3.72 1.81 12.26
N ALA A 62 4.93 1.66 12.82
CA ALA A 62 5.69 2.78 13.36
C ALA A 62 6.59 3.46 12.33
N VAL A 63 6.97 2.80 11.23
CA VAL A 63 7.91 3.31 10.22
C VAL A 63 7.53 4.70 9.73
N TRP A 64 6.30 4.88 9.25
CA TRP A 64 5.81 6.16 8.76
C TRP A 64 5.76 7.24 9.83
N GLY A 65 5.25 6.91 11.01
CA GLY A 65 5.11 7.85 12.11
C GLY A 65 6.46 8.31 12.68
N MET A 66 7.49 7.49 12.53
CA MET A 66 8.84 7.77 13.03
C MET A 66 9.76 8.38 11.96
N SER A 67 9.29 8.53 10.73
CA SER A 67 10.02 9.19 9.65
C SER A 67 10.04 10.71 9.85
N ILE A 68 10.93 11.40 9.12
CA ILE A 68 10.98 12.88 9.12
C ILE A 68 9.70 13.50 8.54
N LEU A 69 8.87 12.71 7.83
CA LEU A 69 7.60 13.15 7.27
C LEU A 69 6.56 13.45 8.35
N ASN A 70 6.58 12.68 9.45
CA ASN A 70 5.61 12.83 10.54
C ASN A 70 6.24 13.28 11.89
N ARG A 71 7.50 13.05 12.10
CA ARG A 71 8.31 13.51 13.27
C ARG A 71 7.74 13.15 14.65
N TYR A 72 7.00 12.06 14.79
CA TYR A 72 6.56 11.61 16.10
C TYR A 72 7.72 11.10 16.93
N GLN A 73 7.67 11.35 18.24
CA GLN A 73 8.62 10.72 19.16
C GLN A 73 8.48 9.20 19.12
N PRO A 74 9.59 8.44 19.02
CA PRO A 74 9.55 6.99 18.85
C PRO A 74 8.69 6.27 19.89
N TRP A 75 8.86 6.58 21.16
CA TRP A 75 8.15 5.94 22.25
C TRP A 75 6.63 6.18 22.19
N TYR A 76 6.24 7.43 22.03
CA TYR A 76 4.84 7.81 21.89
C TYR A 76 4.16 7.12 20.68
N ASN A 77 4.88 7.05 19.56
CA ASN A 77 4.36 6.38 18.36
C ASN A 77 4.14 4.88 18.59
N LEU A 78 5.14 4.20 19.15
CA LEU A 78 5.08 2.76 19.44
C LEU A 78 3.97 2.42 20.42
N GLU A 79 3.84 3.18 21.51
CA GLU A 79 2.79 2.97 22.52
C GLU A 79 1.38 3.11 21.94
N ASN A 80 1.15 4.17 21.15
CA ASN A 80 -0.13 4.37 20.46
C ASN A 80 -0.45 3.24 19.46
N LYS A 81 0.55 2.80 18.69
CA LYS A 81 0.37 1.70 17.72
C LYS A 81 0.09 0.38 18.44
N LEU A 82 0.79 0.09 19.51
CA LEU A 82 0.54 -1.10 20.32
C LEU A 82 -0.89 -1.10 20.87
N GLY A 83 -1.33 0.00 21.47
CA GLY A 83 -2.69 0.12 22.01
C GLY A 83 -3.78 -0.09 20.95
N ARG A 84 -3.59 0.43 19.73
CA ARG A 84 -4.51 0.22 18.60
C ARG A 84 -4.53 -1.25 18.15
N LEU A 85 -3.37 -1.89 18.03
CA LEU A 85 -3.26 -3.29 17.63
C LEU A 85 -3.92 -4.23 18.66
N VAL A 86 -3.68 -4.01 19.95
CA VAL A 86 -4.32 -4.80 21.00
C VAL A 86 -5.84 -4.70 20.94
N LYS A 87 -6.39 -3.49 20.74
CA LYS A 87 -7.82 -3.30 20.56
C LYS A 87 -8.36 -4.03 19.33
N ALA A 88 -7.67 -3.93 18.20
CA ALA A 88 -8.05 -4.60 16.96
C ALA A 88 -8.06 -6.13 17.14
N PHE A 89 -6.99 -6.72 17.63
CA PHE A 89 -6.90 -8.17 17.83
C PHE A 89 -7.95 -8.68 18.81
N ASN A 90 -8.24 -7.97 19.89
CA ASN A 90 -9.30 -8.34 20.82
C ASN A 90 -10.71 -8.28 20.19
N GLY A 91 -10.93 -7.30 19.29
CA GLY A 91 -12.19 -7.17 18.54
C GLY A 91 -12.37 -8.29 17.52
N PHE A 92 -11.29 -8.68 16.85
CA PHE A 92 -11.33 -9.69 15.78
C PHE A 92 -11.26 -11.14 16.26
N ALA A 93 -10.83 -11.39 17.49
CA ALA A 93 -10.62 -12.75 18.00
C ALA A 93 -11.83 -13.69 17.89
N LYS A 94 -13.04 -13.14 17.69
CA LYS A 94 -14.30 -13.90 17.58
C LYS A 94 -14.81 -14.07 16.13
N SER A 95 -14.18 -13.43 15.12
CA SER A 95 -14.77 -13.29 13.78
C SER A 95 -13.97 -13.92 12.62
N PHE A 96 -12.83 -14.52 12.88
CA PHE A 96 -11.83 -14.84 11.85
C PHE A 96 -12.04 -16.12 11.03
N ASN A 97 -13.14 -16.83 11.18
CA ASN A 97 -13.28 -18.16 10.55
C ASN A 97 -13.71 -18.13 9.07
N GLN A 98 -13.88 -16.96 8.44
CA GLN A 98 -14.44 -16.88 7.08
C GLN A 98 -13.83 -15.77 6.19
N ALA A 99 -12.62 -15.28 6.48
CA ALA A 99 -11.95 -14.31 5.65
C ALA A 99 -10.76 -14.94 4.91
N ILE A 100 -10.69 -14.69 3.61
CA ILE A 100 -9.51 -14.97 2.78
C ILE A 100 -8.84 -13.64 2.49
N VAL A 101 -7.54 -13.55 2.73
CA VAL A 101 -6.72 -12.40 2.37
C VAL A 101 -5.69 -12.86 1.35
N ASP A 102 -5.73 -12.27 0.17
CA ASP A 102 -4.82 -12.57 -0.92
C ASP A 102 -4.22 -11.29 -1.51
N THR A 103 -3.10 -11.42 -2.22
CA THR A 103 -2.45 -10.35 -2.97
C THR A 103 -2.37 -10.75 -4.43
N GLY A 104 -2.90 -9.90 -5.30
CA GLY A 104 -2.93 -10.17 -6.73
C GLY A 104 -3.32 -8.94 -7.53
N THR A 105 -3.51 -9.12 -8.82
CA THR A 105 -4.05 -8.08 -9.69
C THR A 105 -5.57 -8.14 -9.75
N ALA A 106 -6.23 -6.99 -9.66
CA ALA A 106 -7.68 -6.90 -9.84
C ALA A 106 -8.12 -7.15 -11.29
N ALA A 107 -7.19 -7.16 -12.24
CA ALA A 107 -7.44 -7.53 -13.64
C ALA A 107 -7.46 -9.06 -13.88
N SER A 108 -7.19 -9.87 -12.85
CA SER A 108 -7.26 -11.35 -12.92
C SER A 108 -7.47 -11.91 -11.52
N LEU A 109 -8.72 -12.17 -11.15
CA LEU A 109 -9.11 -12.67 -9.84
C LEU A 109 -9.17 -14.20 -9.82
N SER A 110 -8.71 -14.81 -8.74
CA SER A 110 -8.79 -16.27 -8.54
C SER A 110 -10.21 -16.78 -8.21
N CYS A 111 -11.24 -15.96 -8.44
CA CYS A 111 -12.64 -16.31 -8.21
C CYS A 111 -13.27 -16.92 -9.47
N PRO A 112 -14.12 -17.95 -9.34
CA PRO A 112 -14.92 -18.47 -10.46
C PRO A 112 -15.89 -17.42 -11.01
N ASP A 113 -16.34 -17.63 -12.25
CA ASP A 113 -17.40 -16.81 -12.86
C ASP A 113 -18.67 -16.85 -12.01
N ASN A 114 -19.36 -15.72 -11.92
CA ASN A 114 -20.64 -15.62 -11.22
C ASN A 114 -20.63 -16.20 -9.79
N SER A 115 -19.54 -16.00 -9.05
CA SER A 115 -19.38 -16.56 -7.71
C SER A 115 -19.53 -15.55 -6.58
N VAL A 116 -19.37 -14.25 -6.88
CA VAL A 116 -19.33 -13.15 -5.89
C VAL A 116 -20.70 -12.49 -5.79
N ASP A 117 -21.21 -12.29 -4.58
CA ASP A 117 -22.51 -11.65 -4.34
C ASP A 117 -22.43 -10.12 -4.28
N TYR A 118 -21.26 -9.55 -3.92
CA TYR A 118 -21.09 -8.11 -3.81
C TYR A 118 -19.62 -7.74 -3.93
N ILE A 119 -19.33 -6.64 -4.63
CA ILE A 119 -17.98 -6.07 -4.73
C ILE A 119 -17.98 -4.68 -4.11
N PHE A 120 -17.02 -4.42 -3.24
CA PHE A 120 -16.67 -3.08 -2.79
C PHE A 120 -15.22 -2.81 -3.18
N THR A 121 -14.99 -1.77 -3.98
CA THR A 121 -13.66 -1.44 -4.48
C THR A 121 -13.35 0.05 -4.32
N ASP A 122 -12.09 0.33 -3.96
CA ASP A 122 -11.50 1.66 -3.87
C ASP A 122 -10.27 1.68 -4.80
N PRO A 123 -10.48 1.90 -6.12
CA PRO A 123 -9.40 1.84 -7.09
C PRO A 123 -8.48 3.07 -6.98
N PRO A 124 -7.26 3.01 -7.53
CA PRO A 124 -6.36 4.15 -7.57
C PRO A 124 -6.98 5.36 -8.29
N PHE A 125 -6.80 6.55 -7.72
CA PHE A 125 -7.43 7.80 -8.19
C PHE A 125 -6.65 8.52 -9.31
N GLY A 126 -5.96 7.79 -10.16
CA GLY A 126 -5.18 8.35 -11.27
C GLY A 126 -3.83 8.92 -10.78
N GLU A 127 -3.67 10.26 -10.79
CA GLU A 127 -2.39 10.91 -10.42
C GLU A 127 -2.31 11.44 -8.99
N ASN A 128 -3.28 11.12 -8.13
CA ASN A 128 -3.32 11.68 -6.78
C ASN A 128 -2.35 10.99 -5.81
N ILE A 129 -2.17 9.69 -5.94
CA ILE A 129 -1.37 8.87 -5.03
C ILE A 129 -0.51 7.88 -5.83
N TYR A 130 0.78 7.87 -5.56
CA TYR A 130 1.76 6.94 -6.14
C TYR A 130 2.06 5.86 -5.10
N TYR A 131 1.28 4.79 -5.13
CA TYR A 131 1.27 3.76 -4.09
C TYR A 131 2.60 3.01 -4.00
N ALA A 132 3.24 2.70 -5.12
CA ALA A 132 4.54 2.05 -5.11
C ALA A 132 5.62 2.90 -4.43
N ASP A 133 5.62 4.22 -4.66
CA ASP A 133 6.55 5.13 -4.01
C ASP A 133 6.29 5.24 -2.50
N LEU A 134 5.02 5.22 -2.09
CA LEU A 134 4.66 5.24 -0.67
C LEU A 134 5.03 3.93 0.03
N ASN A 135 4.73 2.81 -0.58
CA ASN A 135 4.99 1.50 -0.01
C ASN A 135 6.50 1.23 0.14
N PHE A 136 7.32 1.81 -0.72
CA PHE A 136 8.75 1.59 -0.72
C PHE A 136 9.42 1.89 0.63
N LEU A 137 8.93 2.89 1.37
CA LEU A 137 9.48 3.20 2.69
C LEU A 137 9.38 2.01 3.66
N VAL A 138 8.29 1.23 3.59
CA VAL A 138 8.08 0.03 4.40
C VAL A 138 8.74 -1.19 3.75
N GLU A 139 8.57 -1.36 2.44
CA GLU A 139 9.13 -2.47 1.67
C GLU A 139 10.65 -2.58 1.79
N SER A 140 11.33 -1.44 1.88
CA SER A 140 12.77 -1.38 2.07
C SER A 140 13.24 -2.11 3.34
N TRP A 141 12.46 -2.13 4.40
CA TRP A 141 12.73 -2.87 5.64
C TRP A 141 12.61 -4.39 5.46
N HIS A 142 11.74 -4.82 4.54
CA HIS A 142 11.59 -6.21 4.13
C HIS A 142 12.60 -6.64 3.06
N LYS A 143 13.36 -5.69 2.49
CA LYS A 143 14.27 -5.91 1.34
C LYS A 143 13.53 -6.42 0.11
N VAL A 144 12.30 -5.92 -0.11
CA VAL A 144 11.47 -6.19 -1.28
C VAL A 144 11.16 -4.88 -1.99
N LYS A 145 10.72 -4.98 -3.23
CA LYS A 145 10.28 -3.85 -4.04
C LYS A 145 9.12 -4.29 -4.91
N THR A 146 7.99 -3.58 -4.80
CA THR A 146 6.83 -3.81 -5.69
C THR A 146 7.19 -3.43 -7.13
N ASP A 147 6.84 -4.28 -8.08
CA ASP A 147 6.87 -3.93 -9.50
C ASP A 147 5.71 -2.98 -9.80
N ALA A 148 6.05 -1.72 -10.10
CA ALA A 148 5.08 -0.67 -10.40
C ALA A 148 4.71 -0.59 -11.89
N THR A 149 5.17 -1.51 -12.74
CA THR A 149 4.89 -1.48 -14.18
C THR A 149 3.40 -1.61 -14.48
N THR A 150 2.67 -2.41 -13.68
CA THR A 150 1.23 -2.64 -13.81
C THR A 150 0.38 -1.80 -12.87
N GLU A 151 0.95 -0.82 -12.17
CA GLU A 151 0.21 0.07 -11.29
C GLU A 151 -0.75 0.96 -12.08
N ALA A 152 -2.02 1.02 -11.69
CA ALA A 152 -3.07 1.82 -12.32
C ALA A 152 -2.97 3.30 -11.90
N ILE A 153 -2.00 4.01 -12.44
CA ILE A 153 -1.78 5.44 -12.19
C ILE A 153 -1.56 6.19 -13.49
N VAL A 154 -1.74 7.51 -13.44
CA VAL A 154 -1.29 8.43 -14.48
C VAL A 154 0.02 9.06 -13.99
N ASP A 155 1.12 8.79 -14.68
CA ASP A 155 2.45 9.27 -14.31
C ASP A 155 3.34 9.45 -15.55
N LYS A 156 3.56 10.69 -15.92
CA LYS A 156 4.38 11.06 -17.09
C LYS A 156 5.83 10.57 -16.95
N ALA A 157 6.36 10.52 -15.74
CA ALA A 157 7.73 10.07 -15.51
C ALA A 157 7.90 8.55 -15.73
N LYS A 158 6.80 7.80 -15.59
CA LYS A 158 6.75 6.35 -15.86
C LYS A 158 6.14 6.00 -17.22
N ASN A 159 5.93 7.02 -18.09
CA ASN A 159 5.24 6.88 -19.40
C ASN A 159 3.84 6.25 -19.29
N LYS A 160 3.13 6.57 -18.22
CA LYS A 160 1.74 6.13 -17.99
C LYS A 160 0.79 7.29 -18.23
N ASP A 161 0.10 7.27 -19.35
CA ASP A 161 -0.90 8.27 -19.70
C ASP A 161 -2.31 7.87 -19.22
N ILE A 162 -3.28 8.74 -19.50
CA ILE A 162 -4.68 8.51 -19.17
C ILE A 162 -5.24 7.28 -19.89
N ALA A 163 -4.81 7.03 -21.14
CA ALA A 163 -5.27 5.90 -21.92
C ALA A 163 -4.79 4.57 -21.33
N ALA A 164 -3.53 4.51 -20.88
CA ALA A 164 -3.00 3.34 -20.18
C ALA A 164 -3.74 3.07 -18.86
N TYR A 165 -4.04 4.12 -18.09
CA TYR A 165 -4.84 4.04 -16.87
C TYR A 165 -6.24 3.51 -17.17
N GLN A 166 -6.95 4.10 -18.15
CA GLN A 166 -8.28 3.69 -18.57
C GLN A 166 -8.33 2.22 -19.00
N ASN A 167 -7.38 1.78 -19.82
CA ASN A 167 -7.30 0.41 -20.29
C ASN A 167 -7.12 -0.59 -19.13
N LEU A 168 -6.27 -0.27 -18.16
CA LEU A 168 -6.08 -1.14 -17.00
C LEU A 168 -7.33 -1.18 -16.10
N MET A 169 -8.00 -0.04 -15.91
CA MET A 169 -9.27 0.01 -15.19
C MET A 169 -10.37 -0.77 -15.88
N TYR A 170 -10.44 -0.69 -17.23
CA TYR A 170 -11.36 -1.51 -18.01
C TYR A 170 -11.14 -3.02 -17.78
N GLN A 171 -9.88 -3.47 -17.80
CA GLN A 171 -9.57 -4.87 -17.49
C GLN A 171 -10.02 -5.28 -16.09
N CYS A 172 -9.85 -4.40 -15.09
CA CYS A 172 -10.33 -4.66 -13.74
C CYS A 172 -11.86 -4.75 -13.69
N PHE A 173 -12.58 -3.84 -14.33
CA PHE A 173 -14.05 -3.85 -14.33
C PHE A 173 -14.62 -5.03 -15.15
N ALA A 174 -13.99 -5.42 -16.24
CA ALA A 174 -14.36 -6.63 -16.99
C ALA A 174 -14.22 -7.88 -16.10
N GLU A 175 -13.16 -7.94 -15.29
CA GLU A 175 -12.95 -9.04 -14.35
C GLU A 175 -13.96 -9.01 -13.19
N TYR A 176 -14.31 -7.84 -12.68
CA TYR A 176 -15.37 -7.69 -11.68
C TYR A 176 -16.72 -8.13 -12.23
N TYR A 177 -17.03 -7.79 -13.49
CA TYR A 177 -18.24 -8.26 -14.16
C TYR A 177 -18.27 -9.78 -14.31
N ARG A 178 -17.14 -10.40 -14.65
CA ARG A 178 -17.02 -11.86 -14.78
C ARG A 178 -17.34 -12.59 -13.48
N VAL A 179 -16.78 -12.13 -12.36
CA VAL A 179 -16.91 -12.81 -11.07
C VAL A 179 -18.21 -12.49 -10.34
N LEU A 180 -18.83 -11.33 -10.61
CA LEU A 180 -20.06 -10.89 -9.96
C LEU A 180 -21.25 -11.70 -10.50
N LYS A 181 -22.09 -12.22 -9.61
CA LYS A 181 -23.32 -12.93 -10.00
C LYS A 181 -24.29 -11.98 -10.72
N PRO A 182 -25.10 -12.50 -11.66
CA PRO A 182 -26.15 -11.70 -12.29
C PRO A 182 -27.09 -11.05 -11.29
N ASN A 183 -27.51 -9.82 -11.55
CA ASN A 183 -28.38 -9.01 -10.69
C ASN A 183 -27.79 -8.71 -9.29
N ARG A 184 -26.46 -8.65 -9.20
CA ARG A 184 -25.75 -8.22 -8.00
C ARG A 184 -25.13 -6.84 -8.19
N TRP A 185 -24.65 -6.27 -7.13
CA TRP A 185 -24.19 -4.89 -7.08
C TRP A 185 -22.70 -4.77 -6.81
N MET A 186 -22.12 -3.74 -7.39
CA MET A 186 -20.78 -3.27 -7.09
C MET A 186 -20.83 -1.83 -6.58
N THR A 187 -20.05 -1.52 -5.56
CA THR A 187 -19.79 -0.16 -5.11
C THR A 187 -18.35 0.22 -5.43
N VAL A 188 -18.18 1.33 -6.13
CA VAL A 188 -16.87 1.92 -6.45
C VAL A 188 -16.73 3.23 -5.69
N VAL A 189 -15.71 3.33 -4.82
CA VAL A 189 -15.33 4.59 -4.18
C VAL A 189 -14.30 5.27 -5.06
N PHE A 190 -14.58 6.49 -5.48
CA PHE A 190 -13.66 7.21 -6.36
C PHE A 190 -13.72 8.72 -6.13
N HIS A 191 -12.56 9.37 -6.11
CA HIS A 191 -12.46 10.82 -6.03
C HIS A 191 -11.26 11.33 -6.86
N ASN A 192 -11.53 12.28 -7.76
CA ASN A 192 -10.50 13.05 -8.43
C ASN A 192 -11.03 14.43 -8.81
N SER A 193 -10.20 15.46 -8.80
CA SER A 193 -10.56 16.83 -9.22
C SER A 193 -10.47 17.06 -10.73
N HIS A 194 -9.85 16.15 -11.49
CA HIS A 194 -9.65 16.27 -12.92
C HIS A 194 -10.75 15.53 -13.69
N ASN A 195 -11.54 16.29 -14.49
CA ASN A 195 -12.63 15.72 -15.29
C ASN A 195 -12.17 14.63 -16.27
N ALA A 196 -10.96 14.74 -16.82
CA ALA A 196 -10.43 13.75 -17.76
C ALA A 196 -10.27 12.36 -17.08
N ILE A 197 -9.83 12.32 -15.83
CA ILE A 197 -9.68 11.09 -15.06
C ILE A 197 -11.05 10.53 -14.66
N TRP A 198 -12.01 11.40 -14.31
CA TRP A 198 -13.39 10.99 -14.07
C TRP A 198 -14.03 10.34 -15.30
N ASN A 199 -13.87 10.97 -16.47
CA ASN A 199 -14.41 10.44 -17.72
C ASN A 199 -13.78 9.08 -18.06
N SER A 200 -12.44 8.98 -17.94
CA SER A 200 -11.73 7.71 -18.16
C SER A 200 -12.23 6.57 -17.26
N MET A 201 -12.53 6.88 -15.99
CA MET A 201 -13.08 5.91 -15.05
C MET A 201 -14.49 5.49 -15.44
N GLN A 202 -15.37 6.43 -15.83
CA GLN A 202 -16.72 6.12 -16.29
C GLN A 202 -16.72 5.30 -17.57
N GLU A 203 -15.89 5.67 -18.54
CA GLU A 203 -15.74 4.92 -19.81
C GLU A 203 -15.18 3.52 -19.59
N ALA A 204 -14.31 3.33 -18.59
CA ALA A 204 -13.78 2.01 -18.24
C ALA A 204 -14.85 1.08 -17.63
N MET A 205 -15.97 1.62 -17.13
CA MET A 205 -17.08 0.85 -16.57
C MET A 205 -18.16 0.48 -17.59
N LEU A 206 -18.14 1.06 -18.78
CA LEU A 206 -19.09 0.81 -19.87
C LEU A 206 -18.64 -0.35 -20.76
#